data_35dfa4ce1124d044d12425f813c800f5
#
_entry.id   35dfa4ce1124d044d12425f813c800f5
#
_cell.length_a   1.000
_cell.length_b   1.000
_cell.length_c   1.000
_cell.angle_alpha   90.00
_cell.angle_beta   90.00
_cell.angle_gamma   90.00
#
_symmetry.space_group_name_H-M   'P 1'
#
loop_
_entity.id
_entity.type
_entity.pdbx_description
1 polymer ?
#
loop_
_entity_poly.entity_id
_entity_poly.type
_entity_poly.pdbx_seq_one_letter_code
_entity_poly.pdbx_strand_id
1 'polypeptide(L)'
;MPRTEFPACLIRPREGFYTSEVQAPVGWPLRTFLPTGYEPNYPYPLVVFLHGHGGSDEQVLRLAPRLSRRNYVCISLRGPHAVGVRPDGRPAFSWGGDDSQVEDYVLRAIEDTRRRYHVHSERIYLAGFREGAGLAYRLGLLYPERFGGVASLNGALPRGGPLLRLPDVRRLRVLIGHGIANAVAPLSLARADFRLLYTAGLAVRMRTYPTNHRIHPEMLRDIDRWIMDRINEEV
;
A
#
# COMPACT_ATOMS: atom_id res chain seq x y z
N MET A 1 -15.14 17.99 -36.81
CA MET A 1 -14.67 17.58 -35.48
C MET A 1 -13.16 17.62 -35.49
N PRO A 2 -12.48 18.46 -34.71
CA PRO A 2 -11.02 18.51 -34.71
C PRO A 2 -10.47 17.28 -33.98
N ARG A 3 -9.58 16.55 -34.66
CA ARG A 3 -8.75 15.51 -34.03
C ARG A 3 -7.79 16.19 -33.07
N THR A 4 -7.90 15.89 -31.80
CA THR A 4 -6.90 16.26 -30.79
C THR A 4 -5.63 15.46 -31.11
N GLU A 5 -4.67 16.09 -31.76
CA GLU A 5 -3.32 15.54 -31.89
C GLU A 5 -2.67 15.51 -30.51
N PHE A 6 -2.46 14.31 -30.01
CA PHE A 6 -1.59 14.11 -28.84
C PHE A 6 -0.15 14.42 -29.27
N PRO A 7 0.61 15.20 -28.50
CA PRO A 7 1.99 15.50 -28.86
C PRO A 7 2.80 14.20 -28.88
N ALA A 8 3.33 13.88 -30.04
CA ALA A 8 4.20 12.75 -30.29
C ALA A 8 5.60 13.02 -29.70
N CYS A 9 5.75 12.84 -28.39
CA CYS A 9 7.02 12.50 -27.76
C CYS A 9 6.74 11.88 -26.39
N LEU A 10 6.02 10.77 -26.38
CA LEU A 10 5.98 9.89 -25.21
C LEU A 10 7.30 9.13 -25.20
N ILE A 11 8.31 9.71 -24.55
CA ILE A 11 9.45 8.95 -24.02
C ILE A 11 8.81 7.84 -23.20
N ARG A 12 8.90 6.58 -23.66
CA ARG A 12 8.39 5.44 -22.91
C ARG A 12 9.00 5.50 -21.52
N PRO A 13 8.20 5.54 -20.45
CA PRO A 13 8.76 5.55 -19.11
C PRO A 13 9.62 4.29 -18.96
N ARG A 14 10.87 4.49 -18.54
CA ARG A 14 11.81 3.40 -18.29
C ARG A 14 11.59 2.86 -16.87
N GLU A 15 12.13 1.68 -16.61
CA GLU A 15 12.21 1.16 -15.24
C GLU A 15 12.87 2.17 -14.30
N GLY A 16 12.47 2.20 -13.01
CA GLY A 16 13.10 3.05 -12.03
C GLY A 16 12.15 3.78 -11.10
N PHE A 17 12.73 4.76 -10.41
CA PHE A 17 12.01 5.56 -9.42
C PHE A 17 11.70 6.95 -9.96
N TYR A 18 10.46 7.37 -9.78
CA TYR A 18 9.97 8.67 -10.21
C TYR A 18 9.36 9.43 -9.03
N THR A 19 9.45 10.75 -9.08
CA THR A 19 8.79 11.65 -8.13
C THR A 19 7.86 12.56 -8.88
N SER A 20 6.64 12.70 -8.40
CA SER A 20 5.63 13.63 -8.89
C SER A 20 4.77 14.13 -7.73
N GLU A 21 3.79 14.96 -8.03
CA GLU A 21 2.79 15.40 -7.06
C GLU A 21 1.42 14.93 -7.49
N VAL A 22 0.57 14.66 -6.50
CA VAL A 22 -0.84 14.38 -6.74
C VAL A 22 -1.51 15.71 -7.10
N GLN A 23 -2.34 15.69 -8.13
CA GLN A 23 -3.19 16.84 -8.51
C GLN A 23 -4.30 17.01 -7.46
N ALA A 24 -3.93 17.46 -6.29
CA ALA A 24 -4.83 17.80 -5.19
C ALA A 24 -4.62 19.28 -4.82
N PRO A 25 -5.52 19.92 -4.04
CA PRO A 25 -5.37 21.32 -3.69
C PRO A 25 -4.03 21.69 -3.04
N VAL A 26 -3.25 20.70 -2.58
CA VAL A 26 -2.03 20.91 -1.78
C VAL A 26 -0.75 20.34 -2.43
N GLY A 27 -0.81 19.70 -3.61
CA GLY A 27 0.40 19.20 -4.29
C GLY A 27 1.21 18.20 -3.45
N TRP A 28 0.57 17.18 -2.89
CA TRP A 28 1.25 16.20 -2.05
C TRP A 28 2.12 15.24 -2.85
N PRO A 29 3.31 14.84 -2.34
CA PRO A 29 4.26 14.06 -3.12
C PRO A 29 3.78 12.64 -3.39
N LEU A 30 3.96 12.20 -4.64
CA LEU A 30 3.72 10.85 -5.09
C LEU A 30 5.03 10.29 -5.64
N ARG A 31 5.51 9.19 -5.06
CA ARG A 31 6.66 8.45 -5.59
C ARG A 31 6.21 7.18 -6.26
N THR A 32 6.80 6.89 -7.41
CA THR A 32 6.46 5.73 -8.23
C THR A 32 7.72 4.91 -8.51
N PHE A 33 7.60 3.59 -8.41
CA PHE A 33 8.55 2.63 -8.95
C PHE A 33 7.91 1.90 -10.13
N LEU A 34 8.57 1.94 -11.27
CA LEU A 34 8.21 1.16 -12.45
C LEU A 34 9.08 -0.09 -12.54
N PRO A 35 8.48 -1.25 -12.84
CA PRO A 35 9.20 -2.51 -12.91
C PRO A 35 10.20 -2.56 -14.06
N THR A 36 11.18 -3.46 -13.94
CA THR A 36 12.14 -3.76 -15.00
C THR A 36 11.41 -4.27 -16.24
N GLY A 37 11.69 -3.65 -17.37
CA GLY A 37 11.02 -3.98 -18.64
C GLY A 37 9.57 -3.53 -18.68
N TYR A 38 9.22 -2.41 -18.03
CA TYR A 38 7.86 -1.88 -18.03
C TYR A 38 7.27 -1.77 -19.44
N GLU A 39 6.09 -2.36 -19.63
CA GLU A 39 5.34 -2.37 -20.88
C GLU A 39 4.06 -1.53 -20.74
N PRO A 40 3.91 -0.40 -21.47
CA PRO A 40 2.75 0.50 -21.34
C PRO A 40 1.39 -0.17 -21.61
N ASN A 41 1.38 -1.25 -22.39
CA ASN A 41 0.15 -1.95 -22.79
C ASN A 41 -0.20 -3.12 -21.87
N TYR A 42 0.67 -3.47 -20.90
CA TYR A 42 0.38 -4.52 -19.93
C TYR A 42 -0.29 -3.93 -18.68
N PRO A 43 -1.45 -4.47 -18.24
CA PRO A 43 -2.17 -3.96 -17.08
C PRO A 43 -1.52 -4.46 -15.78
N TYR A 44 -0.57 -3.69 -15.25
CA TYR A 44 0.14 -4.06 -14.02
C TYR A 44 -0.75 -4.00 -12.79
N PRO A 45 -0.62 -4.96 -11.87
CA PRO A 45 -1.11 -4.77 -10.51
C PRO A 45 -0.40 -3.59 -9.85
N LEU A 46 -1.12 -2.82 -9.03
CA LEU A 46 -0.61 -1.68 -8.27
C LEU A 46 -0.43 -2.05 -6.81
N VAL A 47 0.74 -1.75 -6.25
CA VAL A 47 0.98 -1.84 -4.80
C VAL A 47 1.22 -0.44 -4.23
N VAL A 48 0.36 -0.04 -3.29
CA VAL A 48 0.45 1.24 -2.59
C VAL A 48 1.14 1.03 -1.24
N PHE A 49 2.35 1.56 -1.09
CA PHE A 49 3.11 1.48 0.16
C PHE A 49 2.78 2.66 1.09
N LEU A 50 2.43 2.33 2.33
CA LEU A 50 2.11 3.27 3.40
C LEU A 50 3.11 3.10 4.54
N HIS A 51 3.92 4.13 4.79
CA HIS A 51 5.00 4.08 5.79
C HIS A 51 4.47 4.11 7.23
N GLY A 52 5.29 3.70 8.19
CA GLY A 52 4.99 3.83 9.62
C GLY A 52 5.29 5.23 10.16
N HIS A 53 4.85 5.50 11.39
CA HIS A 53 5.19 6.71 12.13
C HIS A 53 6.72 6.94 12.13
N GLY A 54 7.14 8.15 11.85
CA GLY A 54 8.55 8.49 11.73
C GLY A 54 9.23 8.01 10.43
N GLY A 55 8.48 7.39 9.52
CA GLY A 55 8.96 6.96 8.20
C GLY A 55 8.80 8.03 7.12
N SER A 56 8.97 7.61 5.87
CA SER A 56 8.72 8.45 4.69
C SER A 56 8.36 7.61 3.45
N ASP A 57 7.75 8.29 2.48
CA ASP A 57 7.48 7.79 1.13
C ASP A 57 8.73 7.19 0.46
N GLU A 58 9.85 7.91 0.50
CA GLU A 58 11.12 7.44 -0.09
C GLU A 58 11.61 6.14 0.56
N GLN A 59 11.57 6.08 1.89
CA GLN A 59 12.08 4.93 2.64
C GLN A 59 11.31 3.66 2.31
N VAL A 60 9.97 3.74 2.25
CA VAL A 60 9.15 2.56 2.03
C VAL A 60 9.14 2.15 0.55
N LEU A 61 9.23 3.10 -0.40
CA LEU A 61 9.29 2.74 -1.82
C LEU A 61 10.58 2.00 -2.21
N ARG A 62 11.67 2.20 -1.48
CA ARG A 62 12.91 1.41 -1.68
C ARG A 62 12.74 -0.09 -1.45
N LEU A 63 11.59 -0.50 -0.88
CA LEU A 63 11.23 -1.91 -0.73
C LEU A 63 10.61 -2.51 -2.01
N ALA A 64 10.13 -1.69 -2.94
CA ALA A 64 9.46 -2.16 -4.15
C ALA A 64 10.30 -3.17 -4.96
N PRO A 65 11.61 -2.96 -5.25
CA PRO A 65 12.42 -3.96 -5.95
C PRO A 65 12.66 -5.26 -5.15
N ARG A 66 12.45 -5.22 -3.81
CA ARG A 66 12.54 -6.40 -2.94
C ARG A 66 11.22 -7.16 -2.87
N LEU A 67 10.10 -6.49 -3.13
CA LEU A 67 8.81 -7.14 -3.35
C LEU A 67 8.85 -7.89 -4.68
N SER A 68 9.02 -7.18 -5.77
CA SER A 68 9.28 -7.74 -7.10
C SER A 68 9.92 -6.68 -8.02
N ARG A 69 10.84 -7.12 -8.87
CA ARG A 69 11.44 -6.23 -9.88
C ARG A 69 10.59 -6.10 -11.15
N ARG A 70 9.61 -7.00 -11.37
CA ARG A 70 8.90 -7.11 -12.65
C ARG A 70 7.38 -7.07 -12.56
N ASN A 71 6.79 -7.47 -11.43
CA ASN A 71 5.36 -7.82 -11.40
C ASN A 71 4.44 -6.63 -11.15
N TYR A 72 4.93 -5.53 -10.58
CA TYR A 72 4.08 -4.45 -10.07
C TYR A 72 4.55 -3.07 -10.46
N VAL A 73 3.61 -2.18 -10.72
CA VAL A 73 3.80 -0.76 -10.48
C VAL A 73 3.64 -0.54 -8.98
N CYS A 74 4.58 0.15 -8.34
CA CYS A 74 4.48 0.48 -6.93
C CYS A 74 4.45 1.98 -6.74
N ILE A 75 3.60 2.46 -5.84
CA ILE A 75 3.61 3.85 -5.39
C ILE A 75 3.78 3.94 -3.89
N SER A 76 4.30 5.05 -3.43
CA SER A 76 4.29 5.41 -2.03
C SER A 76 3.93 6.87 -1.83
N LEU A 77 3.30 7.14 -0.72
CA LEU A 77 2.81 8.44 -0.34
C LEU A 77 3.47 8.87 0.96
N ARG A 78 3.49 10.17 1.19
CA ARG A 78 4.06 10.78 2.38
C ARG A 78 2.96 11.16 3.35
N GLY A 79 3.05 10.73 4.60
CA GLY A 79 2.18 11.24 5.66
C GLY A 79 2.26 12.77 5.75
N PRO A 80 1.13 13.46 5.96
CA PRO A 80 1.07 14.93 5.88
C PRO A 80 1.79 15.65 7.00
N HIS A 81 2.04 14.98 8.13
CA HIS A 81 2.59 15.61 9.32
C HIS A 81 4.09 15.31 9.48
N ALA A 82 4.93 16.35 9.44
CA ALA A 82 6.33 16.24 9.84
C ALA A 82 6.41 16.04 11.36
N VAL A 83 7.07 14.97 11.81
CA VAL A 83 7.17 14.60 13.23
C VAL A 83 8.61 14.62 13.77
N GLY A 84 9.53 15.19 13.01
CA GLY A 84 10.92 15.33 13.40
C GLY A 84 11.91 14.96 12.30
N VAL A 85 13.11 14.60 12.72
CA VAL A 85 14.22 14.20 11.83
C VAL A 85 14.67 12.80 12.21
N ARG A 86 14.90 11.96 11.21
CA ARG A 86 15.40 10.59 11.38
C ARG A 86 16.92 10.61 11.68
N PRO A 87 17.46 9.47 12.14
CA PRO A 87 18.91 9.36 12.39
C PRO A 87 19.78 9.61 11.15
N ASP A 88 19.22 9.46 9.93
CA ASP A 88 19.90 9.75 8.67
C ASP A 88 19.82 11.23 8.25
N GLY A 89 19.32 12.12 9.12
CA GLY A 89 19.18 13.55 8.86
C GLY A 89 17.98 13.95 8.00
N ARG A 90 17.16 12.99 7.56
CA ARG A 90 16.00 13.25 6.69
C ARG A 90 14.71 13.46 7.48
N PRO A 91 13.74 14.22 6.97
CA PRO A 91 12.46 14.40 7.64
C PRO A 91 11.73 13.08 7.90
N ALA A 92 11.05 13.03 9.04
CA ALA A 92 10.18 11.96 9.50
C ALA A 92 8.72 12.40 9.41
N PHE A 93 7.82 11.52 8.99
CA PHE A 93 6.43 11.83 8.75
C PHE A 93 5.48 10.86 9.45
N SER A 94 4.23 11.30 9.64
CA SER A 94 3.13 10.54 10.22
C SER A 94 1.84 10.79 9.45
N TRP A 95 0.90 9.86 9.56
CA TRP A 95 -0.43 9.92 8.94
C TRP A 95 -1.48 10.61 9.82
N GLY A 96 -1.19 10.83 11.12
CA GLY A 96 -2.13 11.40 12.06
C GLY A 96 -2.74 12.73 11.58
N GLY A 97 -4.00 13.01 11.97
CA GLY A 97 -4.71 14.23 11.59
C GLY A 97 -6.08 13.98 10.99
N ASP A 98 -6.48 14.81 10.02
CA ASP A 98 -7.76 14.68 9.32
C ASP A 98 -7.75 13.44 8.40
N ASP A 99 -8.48 12.46 8.83
CA ASP A 99 -8.58 11.17 8.16
C ASP A 99 -9.18 11.28 6.75
N SER A 100 -10.09 12.23 6.52
CA SER A 100 -10.74 12.41 5.21
C SER A 100 -9.77 12.96 4.16
N GLN A 101 -8.89 13.87 4.53
CA GLN A 101 -7.86 14.40 3.63
C GLN A 101 -6.83 13.33 3.26
N VAL A 102 -6.46 12.47 4.22
CA VAL A 102 -5.54 11.36 3.97
C VAL A 102 -6.16 10.32 3.04
N GLU A 103 -7.44 9.99 3.22
CA GLU A 103 -8.18 9.10 2.33
C GLU A 103 -8.24 9.65 0.91
N ASP A 104 -8.65 10.90 0.75
CA ASP A 104 -8.70 11.59 -0.54
C ASP A 104 -7.33 11.58 -1.23
N TYR A 105 -6.27 11.85 -0.49
CA TYR A 105 -4.91 11.82 -1.02
C TYR A 105 -4.54 10.45 -1.57
N VAL A 106 -4.79 9.36 -0.82
CA VAL A 106 -4.48 8.00 -1.29
C VAL A 106 -5.30 7.65 -2.52
N LEU A 107 -6.60 7.93 -2.51
CA LEU A 107 -7.49 7.63 -3.64
C LEU A 107 -7.11 8.41 -4.90
N ARG A 108 -6.80 9.71 -4.78
CA ARG A 108 -6.33 10.54 -5.90
C ARG A 108 -4.98 10.07 -6.43
N ALA A 109 -4.04 9.70 -5.56
CA ALA A 109 -2.75 9.15 -5.99
C ALA A 109 -2.90 7.88 -6.83
N ILE A 110 -3.83 7.01 -6.47
CA ILE A 110 -4.17 5.82 -7.26
C ILE A 110 -4.72 6.23 -8.63
N GLU A 111 -5.68 7.16 -8.68
CA GLU A 111 -6.26 7.63 -9.94
C GLU A 111 -5.23 8.33 -10.84
N ASP A 112 -4.36 9.18 -10.27
CA ASP A 112 -3.27 9.83 -11.01
C ASP A 112 -2.27 8.81 -11.56
N THR A 113 -2.00 7.74 -10.80
CA THR A 113 -1.15 6.63 -11.26
C THR A 113 -1.81 5.89 -12.43
N ARG A 114 -3.10 5.62 -12.36
CA ARG A 114 -3.87 4.97 -13.44
C ARG A 114 -3.94 5.80 -14.72
N ARG A 115 -3.94 7.13 -14.60
CA ARG A 115 -3.88 8.03 -15.78
C ARG A 115 -2.52 8.02 -16.47
N ARG A 116 -1.44 7.80 -15.70
CA ARG A 116 -0.06 7.85 -16.21
C ARG A 116 0.45 6.49 -16.67
N TYR A 117 -0.02 5.42 -16.04
CA TYR A 117 0.46 4.05 -16.25
C TYR A 117 -0.70 3.09 -16.41
N HIS A 118 -0.52 2.04 -17.21
CA HIS A 118 -1.53 1.01 -17.38
C HIS A 118 -1.61 0.11 -16.14
N VAL A 119 -2.47 0.46 -15.21
CA VAL A 119 -2.76 -0.28 -13.98
C VAL A 119 -4.07 -1.05 -14.13
N HIS A 120 -4.07 -2.30 -13.70
CA HIS A 120 -5.27 -3.15 -13.69
C HIS A 120 -6.34 -2.57 -12.75
N SER A 121 -7.60 -2.54 -13.18
CA SER A 121 -8.71 -1.90 -12.45
C SER A 121 -8.97 -2.47 -11.05
N GLU A 122 -8.82 -3.79 -10.89
CA GLU A 122 -9.19 -4.53 -9.67
C GLU A 122 -7.99 -5.03 -8.87
N ARG A 123 -6.77 -4.98 -9.44
CA ARG A 123 -5.55 -5.50 -8.80
C ARG A 123 -4.76 -4.38 -8.12
N ILE A 124 -5.41 -3.69 -7.18
CA ILE A 124 -4.82 -2.62 -6.38
C ILE A 124 -4.70 -3.11 -4.95
N TYR A 125 -3.46 -3.16 -4.42
CA TYR A 125 -3.15 -3.68 -3.10
C TYR A 125 -2.56 -2.60 -2.21
N LEU A 126 -3.01 -2.55 -0.95
CA LEU A 126 -2.44 -1.67 0.07
C LEU A 126 -1.42 -2.45 0.90
N ALA A 127 -0.20 -1.96 1.01
CA ALA A 127 0.85 -2.55 1.83
C ALA A 127 1.29 -1.52 2.89
N GLY A 128 0.75 -1.65 4.10
CA GLY A 128 1.00 -0.74 5.19
C GLY A 128 1.97 -1.30 6.24
N PHE A 129 2.80 -0.42 6.79
CA PHE A 129 3.72 -0.75 7.85
C PHE A 129 3.43 0.09 9.10
N ARG A 130 3.25 -0.56 10.27
CA ARG A 130 2.96 0.10 11.57
C ARG A 130 1.71 1.00 11.48
N GLU A 131 1.86 2.32 11.64
CA GLU A 131 0.79 3.30 11.47
C GLU A 131 0.16 3.22 10.08
N GLY A 132 0.97 3.08 9.02
CA GLY A 132 0.49 2.89 7.65
C GLY A 132 -0.33 1.61 7.47
N ALA A 133 -0.12 0.57 8.30
CA ALA A 133 -0.97 -0.61 8.30
C ALA A 133 -2.38 -0.31 8.83
N GLY A 134 -2.48 0.55 9.85
CA GLY A 134 -3.78 1.06 10.33
C GLY A 134 -4.56 1.79 9.23
N LEU A 135 -3.87 2.65 8.49
CA LEU A 135 -4.44 3.34 7.33
C LEU A 135 -4.84 2.36 6.21
N ALA A 136 -4.00 1.35 5.92
CA ALA A 136 -4.31 0.32 4.93
C ALA A 136 -5.57 -0.48 5.30
N TYR A 137 -5.71 -0.87 6.56
CA TYR A 137 -6.93 -1.51 7.07
C TYR A 137 -8.14 -0.62 6.91
N ARG A 138 -8.02 0.64 7.33
CA ARG A 138 -9.13 1.59 7.25
C ARG A 138 -9.63 1.76 5.81
N LEU A 139 -8.73 2.07 4.87
CA LEU A 139 -9.08 2.23 3.47
C LEU A 139 -9.68 0.95 2.87
N GLY A 140 -9.04 -0.20 3.12
CA GLY A 140 -9.51 -1.48 2.60
C GLY A 140 -10.89 -1.87 3.13
N LEU A 141 -11.20 -1.56 4.40
CA LEU A 141 -12.49 -1.87 5.02
C LEU A 141 -13.58 -0.87 4.64
N LEU A 142 -13.24 0.40 4.35
CA LEU A 142 -14.20 1.42 3.91
C LEU A 142 -14.53 1.29 2.41
N TYR A 143 -13.56 0.84 1.59
CA TYR A 143 -13.70 0.74 0.13
C TYR A 143 -13.29 -0.66 -0.36
N PRO A 144 -13.92 -1.75 0.14
CA PRO A 144 -13.51 -3.12 -0.15
C PRO A 144 -13.58 -3.47 -1.65
N GLU A 145 -14.44 -2.80 -2.40
CA GLU A 145 -14.59 -2.98 -3.85
C GLU A 145 -13.45 -2.37 -4.67
N ARG A 146 -12.68 -1.46 -4.08
CA ARG A 146 -11.57 -0.78 -4.76
C ARG A 146 -10.23 -1.50 -4.64
N PHE A 147 -10.13 -2.45 -3.70
CA PHE A 147 -8.86 -3.08 -3.38
C PHE A 147 -8.92 -4.60 -3.52
N GLY A 148 -7.95 -5.17 -4.22
CA GLY A 148 -7.72 -6.62 -4.28
C GLY A 148 -7.27 -7.20 -2.94
N GLY A 149 -6.74 -6.37 -2.04
CA GLY A 149 -6.40 -6.77 -0.69
C GLY A 149 -5.51 -5.81 0.10
N VAL A 150 -5.32 -6.13 1.38
CA VAL A 150 -4.52 -5.38 2.35
C VAL A 150 -3.43 -6.27 2.93
N ALA A 151 -2.18 -5.84 2.87
CA ALA A 151 -1.05 -6.41 3.58
C ALA A 151 -0.67 -5.50 4.76
N SER A 152 -0.86 -5.98 5.97
CA SER A 152 -0.52 -5.29 7.22
C SER A 152 0.78 -5.84 7.77
N LEU A 153 1.81 -4.99 7.88
CA LEU A 153 3.13 -5.37 8.37
C LEU A 153 3.41 -4.73 9.73
N ASN A 154 3.52 -5.54 10.77
CA ASN A 154 3.80 -5.07 12.14
C ASN A 154 2.85 -3.98 12.64
N GLY A 155 1.64 -3.93 12.11
CA GLY A 155 0.62 -2.96 12.46
C GLY A 155 -0.52 -3.58 13.26
N ALA A 156 -1.54 -2.77 13.50
CA ALA A 156 -2.75 -3.17 14.19
C ALA A 156 -3.99 -2.62 13.47
N LEU A 157 -5.09 -3.32 13.60
CA LEU A 157 -6.41 -2.86 13.18
C LEU A 157 -6.81 -1.65 14.03
N PRO A 158 -7.25 -0.53 13.42
CA PRO A 158 -7.75 0.62 14.18
C PRO A 158 -8.90 0.21 15.11
N ARG A 159 -8.85 0.72 16.34
CA ARG A 159 -9.88 0.47 17.35
C ARG A 159 -10.92 1.58 17.32
N GLY A 160 -12.19 1.20 17.39
CA GLY A 160 -13.32 2.13 17.36
C GLY A 160 -13.80 2.47 15.95
N GLY A 161 -15.11 2.38 15.78
CA GLY A 161 -15.79 2.71 14.52
C GLY A 161 -16.54 1.53 13.87
N PRO A 162 -17.40 1.80 12.89
CA PRO A 162 -18.27 0.82 12.23
C PRO A 162 -17.58 -0.04 11.17
N LEU A 163 -16.25 -0.11 11.15
CA LEU A 163 -15.44 -0.67 10.06
C LEU A 163 -15.81 -2.12 9.66
N LEU A 164 -16.37 -2.90 10.57
CA LEU A 164 -16.71 -4.32 10.31
C LEU A 164 -18.21 -4.57 10.07
N ARG A 165 -19.00 -3.52 9.85
CA ARG A 165 -20.47 -3.65 9.66
C ARG A 165 -20.89 -3.69 8.20
N LEU A 166 -19.96 -3.55 7.25
CA LEU A 166 -20.27 -3.50 5.84
C LEU A 166 -20.36 -4.91 5.24
N PRO A 167 -21.47 -5.28 4.57
CA PRO A 167 -21.64 -6.63 3.99
C PRO A 167 -20.58 -6.97 2.92
N ASP A 168 -20.07 -5.97 2.22
CA ASP A 168 -19.08 -6.15 1.15
C ASP A 168 -17.64 -6.39 1.63
N VAL A 169 -17.37 -6.18 2.93
CA VAL A 169 -16.06 -6.40 3.55
C VAL A 169 -15.52 -7.83 3.33
N ARG A 170 -16.41 -8.81 3.17
CA ARG A 170 -16.04 -10.22 2.91
C ARG A 170 -15.27 -10.44 1.62
N ARG A 171 -15.33 -9.51 0.67
CA ARG A 171 -14.53 -9.55 -0.58
C ARG A 171 -13.08 -9.18 -0.37
N LEU A 172 -12.79 -8.40 0.69
CA LEU A 172 -11.44 -7.97 0.99
C LEU A 172 -10.60 -9.12 1.51
N ARG A 173 -9.44 -9.31 0.89
CA ARG A 173 -8.42 -10.26 1.37
C ARG A 173 -7.40 -9.54 2.25
N VAL A 174 -6.97 -10.18 3.32
CA VAL A 174 -6.00 -9.60 4.24
C VAL A 174 -4.83 -10.54 4.48
N LEU A 175 -3.61 -10.01 4.38
CA LEU A 175 -2.38 -10.65 4.82
C LEU A 175 -1.83 -9.91 6.04
N ILE A 176 -1.67 -10.60 7.17
CA ILE A 176 -1.04 -10.08 8.38
C ILE A 176 0.37 -10.65 8.49
N GLY A 177 1.38 -9.79 8.37
CA GLY A 177 2.78 -10.12 8.60
C GLY A 177 3.28 -9.52 9.91
N HIS A 178 3.72 -10.35 10.89
CA HIS A 178 4.06 -9.84 12.21
C HIS A 178 5.35 -10.45 12.79
N GLY A 179 6.19 -9.59 13.38
CA GLY A 179 7.39 -10.02 14.09
C GLY A 179 7.08 -10.65 15.45
N ILE A 180 7.65 -11.83 15.74
CA ILE A 180 7.41 -12.52 17.02
C ILE A 180 8.01 -11.77 18.21
N ALA A 181 9.07 -11.00 17.99
CA ALA A 181 9.76 -10.18 19.00
C ALA A 181 9.36 -8.69 18.94
N ASN A 182 8.18 -8.38 18.39
CA ASN A 182 7.70 -7.01 18.28
C ASN A 182 7.17 -6.51 19.63
N ALA A 183 7.97 -5.71 20.33
CA ALA A 183 7.60 -5.13 21.63
C ALA A 183 6.67 -3.89 21.53
N VAL A 184 6.63 -3.23 20.35
CA VAL A 184 5.80 -2.03 20.13
C VAL A 184 4.34 -2.41 19.85
N ALA A 185 4.14 -3.45 19.05
CA ALA A 185 2.82 -4.06 18.81
C ALA A 185 2.95 -5.55 19.13
N PRO A 186 2.52 -6.02 20.30
CA PRO A 186 2.67 -7.41 20.70
C PRO A 186 1.96 -8.38 19.74
N LEU A 187 2.51 -9.58 19.57
CA LEU A 187 1.93 -10.62 18.72
C LEU A 187 0.49 -10.98 19.10
N SER A 188 0.14 -10.86 20.38
CA SER A 188 -1.24 -11.06 20.88
C SER A 188 -2.24 -10.11 20.21
N LEU A 189 -1.83 -8.87 19.90
CA LEU A 189 -2.65 -7.89 19.19
C LEU A 189 -2.92 -8.34 17.76
N ALA A 190 -1.89 -8.74 17.02
CA ALA A 190 -2.04 -9.26 15.66
C ALA A 190 -2.91 -10.54 15.61
N ARG A 191 -2.81 -11.41 16.62
CA ARG A 191 -3.69 -12.59 16.76
C ARG A 191 -5.14 -12.21 17.05
N ALA A 192 -5.37 -11.15 17.84
CA ALA A 192 -6.71 -10.63 18.08
C ALA A 192 -7.33 -10.03 16.81
N ASP A 193 -6.54 -9.26 16.06
CA ASP A 193 -6.96 -8.69 14.79
C ASP A 193 -7.29 -9.79 13.75
N PHE A 194 -6.44 -10.84 13.67
CA PHE A 194 -6.70 -12.01 12.84
C PHE A 194 -8.06 -12.65 13.18
N ARG A 195 -8.30 -12.95 14.47
CA ARG A 195 -9.55 -13.57 14.91
C ARG A 195 -10.76 -12.70 14.59
N LEU A 196 -10.66 -11.40 14.82
CA LEU A 196 -11.76 -10.45 14.56
C LEU A 196 -12.12 -10.43 13.07
N LEU A 197 -11.13 -10.26 12.19
CA LEU A 197 -11.33 -10.23 10.74
C LEU A 197 -11.85 -11.58 10.20
N TYR A 198 -11.29 -12.69 10.69
CA TYR A 198 -11.73 -14.03 10.33
C TYR A 198 -13.19 -14.30 10.74
N THR A 199 -13.56 -13.93 11.97
CA THR A 199 -14.94 -14.05 12.47
C THR A 199 -15.92 -13.16 11.69
N ALA A 200 -15.45 -12.01 11.21
CA ALA A 200 -16.23 -11.15 10.32
C ALA A 200 -16.40 -11.71 8.88
N GLY A 201 -15.76 -12.84 8.59
CA GLY A 201 -15.88 -13.56 7.32
C GLY A 201 -14.91 -13.13 6.21
N LEU A 202 -13.85 -12.38 6.56
CA LEU A 202 -12.83 -12.02 5.59
C LEU A 202 -11.87 -13.19 5.32
N ALA A 203 -11.32 -13.23 4.11
CA ALA A 203 -10.22 -14.14 3.77
C ALA A 203 -8.90 -13.61 4.34
N VAL A 204 -8.53 -14.08 5.55
CA VAL A 204 -7.34 -13.61 6.26
C VAL A 204 -6.26 -14.69 6.29
N ARG A 205 -5.02 -14.31 5.93
CA ARG A 205 -3.81 -15.12 6.17
C ARG A 205 -2.93 -14.40 7.19
N MET A 206 -2.33 -15.13 8.13
CA MET A 206 -1.38 -14.58 9.09
C MET A 206 -0.06 -15.34 9.02
N ARG A 207 1.05 -14.60 8.99
CA ARG A 207 2.42 -15.10 9.02
C ARG A 207 3.21 -14.41 10.11
N THR A 208 4.05 -15.16 10.81
CA THR A 208 4.94 -14.62 11.84
C THR A 208 6.40 -14.79 11.41
N TYR A 209 7.26 -13.84 11.81
CA TYR A 209 8.65 -13.77 11.35
C TYR A 209 9.61 -13.57 12.53
N PRO A 210 10.84 -14.10 12.46
CA PRO A 210 11.84 -13.95 13.52
C PRO A 210 12.46 -12.53 13.49
N THR A 211 11.63 -11.55 13.72
CA THR A 211 12.01 -10.12 13.76
C THR A 211 11.28 -9.39 14.86
N ASN A 212 11.80 -8.22 15.19
CA ASN A 212 11.14 -7.28 16.09
C ASN A 212 10.13 -6.40 15.29
N HIS A 213 10.21 -5.09 15.47
CA HIS A 213 9.36 -4.10 14.83
C HIS A 213 9.84 -3.65 13.42
N ARG A 214 10.68 -4.44 12.74
CA ARG A 214 11.22 -4.15 11.41
C ARG A 214 10.55 -4.99 10.34
N ILE A 215 10.56 -4.51 9.09
CA ILE A 215 10.15 -5.31 7.95
C ILE A 215 11.21 -6.40 7.71
N HIS A 216 10.80 -7.65 7.82
CA HIS A 216 11.64 -8.79 7.48
C HIS A 216 11.57 -9.03 5.96
N PRO A 217 12.68 -9.43 5.28
CA PRO A 217 12.66 -9.68 3.84
C PRO A 217 11.60 -10.71 3.39
N GLU A 218 11.36 -11.74 4.20
CA GLU A 218 10.33 -12.75 3.92
C GLU A 218 8.90 -12.16 3.91
N MET A 219 8.65 -11.08 4.65
CA MET A 219 7.33 -10.41 4.59
C MET A 219 7.03 -9.92 3.18
N LEU A 220 8.03 -9.39 2.47
CA LEU A 220 7.86 -8.90 1.10
C LEU A 220 7.66 -10.07 0.12
N ARG A 221 8.41 -11.16 0.29
CA ARG A 221 8.24 -12.37 -0.52
C ARG A 221 6.87 -13.01 -0.31
N ASP A 222 6.36 -13.00 0.92
CA ASP A 222 5.03 -13.53 1.21
C ASP A 222 3.93 -12.64 0.66
N ILE A 223 4.11 -11.31 0.62
CA ILE A 223 3.20 -10.40 -0.08
C ILE A 223 3.19 -10.70 -1.58
N ASP A 224 4.37 -10.85 -2.22
CA ASP A 224 4.48 -11.19 -3.64
C ASP A 224 3.73 -12.50 -3.95
N ARG A 225 4.02 -13.58 -3.20
CA ARG A 225 3.31 -14.86 -3.37
C ARG A 225 1.81 -14.71 -3.18
N TRP A 226 1.36 -14.02 -2.13
CA TRP A 226 -0.05 -13.85 -1.82
C TRP A 226 -0.80 -13.06 -2.91
N ILE A 227 -0.18 -12.04 -3.51
CA ILE A 227 -0.73 -11.32 -4.64
C ILE A 227 -0.76 -12.20 -5.89
N MET A 228 0.34 -12.91 -6.18
CA MET A 228 0.46 -13.78 -7.37
C MET A 228 -0.47 -15.00 -7.29
N ASP A 229 -0.64 -15.61 -6.10
CA ASP A 229 -1.64 -16.67 -5.89
C ASP A 229 -3.02 -16.19 -6.33
N ARG A 230 -3.42 -14.97 -5.93
CA ARG A 230 -4.71 -14.40 -6.30
C ARG A 230 -4.85 -14.17 -7.80
N ILE A 231 -3.81 -13.63 -8.44
CA ILE A 231 -3.82 -13.37 -9.88
C ILE A 231 -3.96 -14.66 -10.68
N ASN A 232 -3.29 -15.71 -10.23
CA ASN A 232 -3.32 -17.02 -10.88
C ASN A 232 -4.64 -17.79 -10.63
N GLU A 233 -5.36 -17.51 -9.53
CA GLU A 233 -6.68 -18.09 -9.26
C GLU A 233 -7.78 -17.50 -10.20
N GLU A 234 -7.54 -16.33 -10.81
CA GLU A 234 -8.47 -15.61 -11.69
C GLU A 234 -8.28 -15.94 -13.18
N VAL A 235 -7.21 -16.63 -13.54
CA VAL A 235 -6.87 -17.08 -14.89
C VAL A 235 -7.33 -18.52 -15.09
#